data_3c57500dd2dfa266443f1e0e374bb24a
#
_entry.id   3c57500dd2dfa266443f1e0e374bb24a
#
_cell.length_a   1.000
_cell.length_b   1.000
_cell.length_c   1.000
_cell.angle_alpha   90.00
_cell.angle_beta   90.00
_cell.angle_gamma   90.00
#
_symmetry.space_group_name_H-M   'P 1'
#
loop_
_entity.id
_entity.type
_entity.pdbx_description
1 polymer ?
#
loop_
_entity_poly.entity_id
_entity_poly.type
_entity_poly.pdbx_seq_one_letter_code
_entity_poly.pdbx_strand_id
1 'polypeptide(L)'
;MKLRIISTKWLILILIFVAVCVAALSAFLSSKIDRDLIISYLESEKNIRVDIEDVSPSLILGEVNIGGIIIGPRDSYADKGLVAEQRSKPVPSKTRIKISNVSLKVRLVDLFLDKLSIKSIIIEDLDLAYSINEDGDHSLDSLLDPPKYIKGVLNPEYERKKKRRELAKIRWKLDSGLKNPDDDSFNASEVPMPTTLDELIIKGGRVAIKLDKSGNNVYFSKVKGSITDLDVDPQNLKEHNSALLGLEGNLKVMGSESNLEYASFDLKADGIIQPFEASSGFLNPDLITSLTVMEGSKIVSLPIATRLASTLEQLESTGLDLSVIDDLLVVDNDTTFSLGLRNYILRAVEPLPVLINGNQIILEKNSWLNTANDEHLINASFTFSDKISQKAFEKSYEYLSERVGKGVASAVSELLFTPVTKKGKIHIPFVSSGDFNRPKVRPSVELKDLADAIKEGIKKDPLSILKGLLDR
;
A
#
# COMPACT_ATOMS: atom_id res chain seq x y z
N MET A 1 -5.73 7.17 -5.35
CA MET A 1 -5.81 6.18 -4.26
C MET A 1 -4.54 6.30 -3.45
N LYS A 2 -4.65 6.77 -2.18
CA LYS A 2 -3.45 6.98 -1.36
C LYS A 2 -2.95 5.65 -0.83
N LEU A 3 -1.98 5.06 -1.51
CA LEU A 3 -1.28 3.85 -1.08
C LEU A 3 -0.31 4.09 0.12
N ARG A 4 -0.52 5.19 0.88
CA ARG A 4 0.14 5.41 2.18
C ARG A 4 -0.04 4.26 3.17
N ILE A 5 -0.65 3.21 2.70
CA ILE A 5 -1.44 2.26 3.47
C ILE A 5 -0.57 1.20 4.13
N ILE A 6 0.53 0.79 3.53
CA ILE A 6 1.08 -0.51 3.92
C ILE A 6 2.40 -0.41 4.69
N SER A 7 3.27 0.56 4.43
CA SER A 7 4.66 0.41 4.88
C SER A 7 5.01 0.99 6.25
N THR A 8 4.58 2.20 6.58
CA THR A 8 5.07 2.85 7.81
C THR A 8 4.17 2.60 9.02
N LYS A 9 2.86 2.44 8.81
CA LYS A 9 1.90 2.35 9.91
C LYS A 9 1.63 0.94 10.40
N TRP A 10 1.90 -0.08 9.61
CA TRP A 10 2.03 -1.45 10.10
C TRP A 10 3.19 -1.59 11.08
N LEU A 11 4.32 -0.93 10.80
CA LEU A 11 5.44 -0.82 11.73
C LEU A 11 5.06 -0.07 13.01
N ILE A 12 4.25 0.99 12.91
CA ILE A 12 3.74 1.72 14.07
C ILE A 12 2.79 0.83 14.89
N LEU A 13 1.93 0.05 14.25
CA LEU A 13 1.06 -0.92 14.93
C LEU A 13 1.88 -2.01 15.64
N ILE A 14 2.92 -2.50 14.99
CA ILE A 14 3.89 -3.43 15.59
C ILE A 14 4.63 -2.75 16.75
N LEU A 15 5.01 -1.49 16.61
CA LEU A 15 5.68 -0.73 17.68
C LEU A 15 4.74 -0.43 18.85
N ILE A 16 3.46 -0.16 18.62
CA ILE A 16 2.46 -0.08 19.71
C ILE A 16 2.40 -1.44 20.39
N PHE A 17 2.37 -2.49 19.60
CA PHE A 17 2.29 -3.84 20.12
C PHE A 17 3.57 -4.22 20.88
N VAL A 18 4.75 -3.88 20.37
CA VAL A 18 6.03 -4.01 21.09
C VAL A 18 6.03 -3.14 22.35
N ALA A 19 5.48 -1.93 22.32
CA ALA A 19 5.32 -1.09 23.50
C ALA A 19 4.34 -1.71 24.52
N VAL A 20 3.28 -2.35 24.06
CA VAL A 20 2.37 -3.16 24.91
C VAL A 20 3.15 -4.34 25.52
N CYS A 21 3.98 -5.00 24.74
CA CYS A 21 4.81 -6.11 25.20
C CYS A 21 5.89 -5.66 26.18
N VAL A 22 6.52 -4.49 25.94
CA VAL A 22 7.50 -3.89 26.87
C VAL A 22 6.81 -3.43 28.15
N ALA A 23 5.59 -2.91 28.05
CA ALA A 23 4.78 -2.56 29.23
C ALA A 23 4.38 -3.80 30.05
N ALA A 24 3.95 -4.86 29.37
CA ALA A 24 3.67 -6.14 29.98
C ALA A 24 4.93 -6.72 30.63
N LEU A 25 6.09 -6.54 29.98
CA LEU A 25 7.38 -6.99 30.50
C LEU A 25 7.84 -6.17 31.72
N SER A 26 7.65 -4.86 31.71
CA SER A 26 7.94 -3.99 32.86
C SER A 26 7.03 -4.31 34.06
N ALA A 27 5.76 -4.63 33.76
CA ALA A 27 4.81 -5.14 34.75
C ALA A 27 5.17 -6.56 35.22
N PHE A 28 5.75 -7.40 34.34
CA PHE A 28 6.23 -8.74 34.63
C PHE A 28 7.33 -8.75 35.70
N LEU A 29 8.25 -7.80 35.66
CA LEU A 29 9.29 -7.62 36.67
C LEU A 29 8.74 -7.17 38.03
N SER A 30 7.54 -6.62 38.08
CA SER A 30 6.89 -6.08 39.30
C SER A 30 5.97 -7.05 40.03
N SER A 31 6.02 -8.37 39.78
CA SER A 31 5.30 -9.46 40.48
C SER A 31 3.77 -9.46 40.47
N LYS A 32 3.12 -8.50 39.79
CA LYS A 32 1.66 -8.44 39.66
C LYS A 32 1.27 -7.99 38.26
N ILE A 33 1.34 -8.89 37.28
CA ILE A 33 0.73 -8.64 35.98
C ILE A 33 -0.77 -8.84 36.15
N ASP A 34 -1.48 -7.72 36.23
CA ASP A 34 -2.91 -7.67 36.27
C ASP A 34 -3.45 -6.97 35.03
N ARG A 35 -4.60 -7.41 34.55
CA ARG A 35 -5.36 -6.78 33.47
C ARG A 35 -5.45 -5.25 33.64
N ASP A 36 -5.82 -4.79 34.84
CA ASP A 36 -6.03 -3.38 35.12
C ASP A 36 -4.74 -2.56 35.07
N LEU A 37 -3.61 -3.18 35.41
CA LEU A 37 -2.29 -2.55 35.28
C LEU A 37 -1.94 -2.30 33.81
N ILE A 38 -2.15 -3.28 32.94
CA ILE A 38 -1.88 -3.15 31.49
C ILE A 38 -2.79 -2.06 30.89
N ILE A 39 -4.10 -2.10 31.19
CA ILE A 39 -5.07 -1.09 30.73
C ILE A 39 -4.64 0.30 31.22
N SER A 40 -4.35 0.43 32.50
CA SER A 40 -3.96 1.69 33.11
C SER A 40 -2.70 2.29 32.49
N TYR A 41 -1.68 1.45 32.25
CA TYR A 41 -0.44 1.87 31.59
C TYR A 41 -0.71 2.38 30.18
N LEU A 42 -1.38 1.59 29.35
CA LEU A 42 -1.67 1.95 27.96
C LEU A 42 -2.48 3.24 27.86
N GLU A 43 -3.49 3.39 28.70
CA GLU A 43 -4.33 4.59 28.73
C GLU A 43 -3.64 5.80 29.36
N SER A 44 -2.60 5.62 30.19
CA SER A 44 -1.80 6.73 30.70
C SER A 44 -0.83 7.29 29.68
N GLU A 45 -0.30 6.45 28.82
CA GLU A 45 0.71 6.83 27.81
C GLU A 45 0.09 7.28 26.49
N LYS A 46 -1.08 6.77 26.12
CA LYS A 46 -1.71 6.97 24.82
C LYS A 46 -3.15 7.48 24.94
N ASN A 47 -3.60 8.17 23.89
CA ASN A 47 -4.96 8.69 23.80
C ASN A 47 -5.96 7.62 23.32
N ILE A 48 -5.95 6.48 23.98
CA ILE A 48 -6.76 5.29 23.68
C ILE A 48 -7.65 4.88 24.83
N ARG A 49 -8.69 4.12 24.49
CA ARG A 49 -9.44 3.26 25.39
C ARG A 49 -9.11 1.83 25.10
N VAL A 50 -8.82 1.07 26.13
CA VAL A 50 -8.46 -0.35 26.03
C VAL A 50 -9.45 -1.17 26.86
N ASP A 51 -9.95 -2.25 26.29
CA ASP A 51 -10.63 -3.32 27.02
C ASP A 51 -9.88 -4.63 26.77
N ILE A 52 -9.70 -5.42 27.82
CA ILE A 52 -9.01 -6.71 27.79
C ILE A 52 -9.90 -7.68 28.53
N GLU A 53 -10.18 -8.85 27.98
CA GLU A 53 -11.03 -9.83 28.64
C GLU A 53 -10.25 -10.58 29.72
N ASP A 54 -9.10 -11.12 29.39
CA ASP A 54 -8.26 -11.87 30.32
C ASP A 54 -6.76 -11.68 30.09
N VAL A 55 -5.97 -11.92 31.14
CA VAL A 55 -4.52 -11.92 31.10
C VAL A 55 -4.02 -13.12 31.89
N SER A 56 -3.28 -13.99 31.24
CA SER A 56 -2.76 -15.22 31.81
C SER A 56 -1.21 -15.27 31.74
N PRO A 57 -0.50 -14.78 32.76
CA PRO A 57 0.94 -14.81 32.82
C PRO A 57 1.47 -16.18 33.28
N SER A 58 2.54 -16.65 32.65
CA SER A 58 3.34 -17.79 33.08
C SER A 58 4.80 -17.38 33.32
N LEU A 59 5.07 -16.94 34.55
CA LEU A 59 6.39 -16.38 34.92
C LEU A 59 7.53 -17.35 34.71
N ILE A 60 7.32 -18.66 34.95
CA ILE A 60 8.37 -19.69 34.79
C ILE A 60 8.74 -19.87 33.33
N LEU A 61 7.78 -19.73 32.41
CA LEU A 61 7.98 -19.90 30.99
C LEU A 61 8.36 -18.60 30.27
N GLY A 62 8.30 -17.46 30.97
CA GLY A 62 8.47 -16.15 30.33
C GLY A 62 7.36 -15.84 29.33
N GLU A 63 6.14 -16.34 29.57
CA GLU A 63 5.03 -16.27 28.61
C GLU A 63 3.86 -15.48 29.22
N VAL A 64 3.22 -14.65 28.38
CA VAL A 64 2.01 -13.91 28.72
C VAL A 64 0.99 -14.08 27.60
N ASN A 65 -0.20 -14.53 27.92
CA ASN A 65 -1.33 -14.59 27.01
C ASN A 65 -2.35 -13.51 27.39
N ILE A 66 -2.83 -12.75 26.41
CA ILE A 66 -3.79 -11.66 26.58
C ILE A 66 -4.95 -11.91 25.62
N GLY A 67 -6.14 -12.16 26.16
CA GLY A 67 -7.34 -12.46 25.39
C GLY A 67 -8.28 -11.26 25.27
N GLY A 68 -9.01 -11.21 24.15
CA GLY A 68 -10.12 -10.28 23.94
C GLY A 68 -9.74 -8.79 24.00
N ILE A 69 -8.72 -8.38 23.24
CA ILE A 69 -8.24 -6.99 23.25
C ILE A 69 -9.09 -6.14 22.31
N ILE A 70 -9.62 -5.03 22.81
CA ILE A 70 -10.30 -4.00 22.01
C ILE A 70 -9.66 -2.65 22.33
N ILE A 71 -9.19 -1.97 21.27
CA ILE A 71 -8.61 -0.63 21.36
C ILE A 71 -9.43 0.31 20.47
N GLY A 72 -9.82 1.45 21.01
CA GLY A 72 -10.56 2.48 20.31
C GLY A 72 -10.14 3.89 20.71
N PRO A 73 -10.70 4.92 20.08
CA PRO A 73 -10.46 6.30 20.47
C PRO A 73 -11.00 6.58 21.87
N ARG A 74 -10.25 7.41 22.58
CA ARG A 74 -10.66 7.92 23.88
C ARG A 74 -11.70 9.02 23.69
N ASP A 75 -12.82 8.93 24.41
CA ASP A 75 -13.76 10.03 24.50
C ASP A 75 -13.19 11.11 25.43
N SER A 76 -12.55 12.11 24.83
CA SER A 76 -11.91 13.18 25.58
C SER A 76 -12.91 14.06 26.38
N TYR A 77 -14.20 13.96 26.10
CA TYR A 77 -15.24 14.67 26.83
C TYR A 77 -15.64 13.89 28.06
N ALA A 78 -15.84 12.58 27.95
CA ALA A 78 -16.13 11.68 29.04
C ALA A 78 -14.98 11.58 30.06
N ASP A 79 -13.74 11.80 29.61
CA ASP A 79 -12.57 11.75 30.49
C ASP A 79 -12.31 13.00 31.31
N LYS A 80 -13.05 14.06 31.06
CA LYS A 80 -12.90 15.32 31.76
C LYS A 80 -13.50 15.21 33.14
N GLY A 81 -12.70 14.76 34.10
CA GLY A 81 -13.10 14.65 35.52
C GLY A 81 -13.72 13.32 35.97
N LEU A 82 -13.75 12.29 35.09
CA LEU A 82 -14.25 10.97 35.48
C LEU A 82 -13.21 10.14 36.23
N VAL A 83 -13.63 9.49 37.31
CA VAL A 83 -12.86 8.44 37.98
C VAL A 83 -12.83 7.15 37.13
N ALA A 84 -11.82 6.32 37.37
CA ALA A 84 -11.58 5.09 36.59
C ALA A 84 -12.80 4.16 36.48
N GLU A 85 -13.65 4.14 37.49
CA GLU A 85 -14.86 3.29 37.57
C GLU A 85 -16.00 3.74 36.62
N GLN A 86 -15.92 4.97 36.09
CA GLN A 86 -16.92 5.54 35.18
C GLN A 86 -16.47 5.47 33.72
N ARG A 87 -15.40 4.72 33.42
CA ARG A 87 -14.85 4.60 32.06
C ARG A 87 -15.85 3.89 31.17
N SER A 88 -16.22 4.56 30.09
CA SER A 88 -16.94 3.90 29.01
C SER A 88 -16.06 2.85 28.36
N LYS A 89 -16.61 1.66 28.06
CA LYS A 89 -15.94 0.70 27.20
C LYS A 89 -15.62 1.34 25.85
N PRO A 90 -14.60 0.87 25.13
CA PRO A 90 -14.32 1.34 23.78
C PRO A 90 -15.60 1.26 22.94
N VAL A 91 -16.09 2.40 22.48
CA VAL A 91 -17.28 2.44 21.64
C VAL A 91 -16.90 1.88 20.28
N PRO A 92 -17.72 1.02 19.65
CA PRO A 92 -17.53 0.62 18.27
C PRO A 92 -17.46 1.87 17.39
N SER A 93 -16.28 2.19 16.92
CA SER A 93 -16.04 3.36 16.10
C SER A 93 -15.53 2.93 14.72
N LYS A 94 -15.48 3.87 13.77
CA LYS A 94 -14.86 3.66 12.46
C LYS A 94 -13.35 3.35 12.58
N THR A 95 -12.76 3.70 13.72
CA THR A 95 -11.36 3.42 14.07
C THR A 95 -11.34 2.48 15.25
N ARG A 96 -10.92 1.24 15.02
CA ARG A 96 -10.85 0.21 16.05
C ARG A 96 -9.76 -0.80 15.75
N ILE A 97 -9.22 -1.37 16.80
CA ILE A 97 -8.33 -2.53 16.76
C ILE A 97 -8.95 -3.59 17.66
N LYS A 98 -9.23 -4.77 17.12
CA LYS A 98 -9.67 -5.93 17.88
C LYS A 98 -8.70 -7.07 17.63
N ILE A 99 -8.35 -7.79 18.68
CA ILE A 99 -7.47 -8.94 18.62
C ILE A 99 -8.05 -10.02 19.52
N SER A 100 -8.26 -11.21 18.99
CA SER A 100 -8.84 -12.30 19.80
C SER A 100 -7.86 -12.79 20.83
N ASN A 101 -6.58 -12.97 20.47
CA ASN A 101 -5.56 -13.40 21.40
C ASN A 101 -4.18 -12.89 20.99
N VAL A 102 -3.37 -12.58 22.00
CA VAL A 102 -1.96 -12.27 21.86
C VAL A 102 -1.16 -13.14 22.81
N SER A 103 -0.21 -13.89 22.26
CA SER A 103 0.78 -14.64 23.03
C SER A 103 2.15 -14.01 22.87
N LEU A 104 2.78 -13.66 23.98
CA LEU A 104 4.13 -13.11 24.05
C LEU A 104 5.02 -14.07 24.82
N LYS A 105 6.20 -14.40 24.28
CA LYS A 105 7.21 -15.20 24.93
C LYS A 105 8.58 -14.54 24.91
N VAL A 106 9.20 -14.39 26.07
CA VAL A 106 10.45 -13.66 26.29
C VAL A 106 11.50 -14.55 26.91
N ARG A 107 12.77 -14.36 26.55
CA ARG A 107 13.91 -15.00 27.20
C ARG A 107 14.33 -14.18 28.41
N LEU A 108 13.83 -14.54 29.58
CA LEU A 108 14.07 -13.79 30.82
C LEU A 108 15.56 -13.68 31.21
N VAL A 109 16.36 -14.66 30.85
CA VAL A 109 17.81 -14.68 31.18
C VAL A 109 18.55 -13.54 30.48
N ASP A 110 18.15 -13.19 29.27
CA ASP A 110 18.83 -12.15 28.48
C ASP A 110 18.61 -10.74 29.05
N LEU A 111 17.53 -10.53 29.82
CA LEU A 111 17.30 -9.26 30.52
C LEU A 111 18.34 -8.96 31.58
N PHE A 112 18.95 -9.98 32.20
CA PHE A 112 20.07 -9.79 33.12
C PHE A 112 21.38 -9.42 32.40
N LEU A 113 21.39 -9.49 31.07
CA LEU A 113 22.49 -9.10 30.19
C LEU A 113 22.21 -7.78 29.45
N ASP A 114 21.25 -6.99 29.93
CA ASP A 114 20.79 -5.75 29.31
C ASP A 114 20.39 -5.92 27.83
N LYS A 115 19.78 -7.08 27.52
CA LYS A 115 19.27 -7.40 26.19
C LYS A 115 17.81 -7.85 26.26
N LEU A 116 16.97 -7.28 25.39
CA LEU A 116 15.59 -7.74 25.22
C LEU A 116 15.50 -8.79 24.11
N SER A 117 15.34 -10.05 24.48
CA SER A 117 15.17 -11.16 23.54
C SER A 117 13.75 -11.70 23.59
N ILE A 118 12.96 -11.35 22.58
CA ILE A 118 11.59 -11.83 22.41
C ILE A 118 11.65 -13.08 21.53
N LYS A 119 11.17 -14.20 22.07
CA LYS A 119 11.16 -15.47 21.35
C LYS A 119 10.02 -15.51 20.33
N SER A 120 8.81 -15.16 20.76
CA SER A 120 7.68 -15.13 19.84
C SER A 120 6.61 -14.13 20.28
N ILE A 121 5.94 -13.56 19.29
CA ILE A 121 4.72 -12.79 19.41
C ILE A 121 3.71 -13.40 18.43
N ILE A 122 2.61 -13.92 18.93
CA ILE A 122 1.55 -14.48 18.09
C ILE A 122 0.29 -13.65 18.28
N ILE A 123 -0.24 -13.13 17.19
CA ILE A 123 -1.48 -12.32 17.14
C ILE A 123 -2.51 -13.13 16.37
N GLU A 124 -3.66 -13.39 16.99
CA GLU A 124 -4.74 -14.15 16.38
C GLU A 124 -5.96 -13.27 16.12
N ASP A 125 -6.53 -13.39 14.91
CA ASP A 125 -7.75 -12.71 14.47
C ASP A 125 -7.73 -11.19 14.62
N LEU A 126 -6.71 -10.54 14.07
CA LEU A 126 -6.62 -9.09 14.02
C LEU A 126 -7.74 -8.48 13.17
N ASP A 127 -8.64 -7.67 13.75
CA ASP A 127 -9.60 -6.82 13.03
C ASP A 127 -9.23 -5.35 13.24
N LEU A 128 -8.65 -4.76 12.21
CA LEU A 128 -8.24 -3.37 12.18
C LEU A 128 -9.15 -2.57 11.24
N ALA A 129 -9.75 -1.50 11.72
CA ALA A 129 -10.51 -0.56 10.90
C ALA A 129 -10.06 0.87 11.16
N TYR A 130 -9.84 1.64 10.09
CA TYR A 130 -9.49 3.04 10.19
C TYR A 130 -9.84 3.81 8.92
N SER A 131 -9.80 5.15 9.00
CA SER A 131 -10.00 6.02 7.84
C SER A 131 -8.78 6.89 7.57
N ILE A 132 -8.64 7.30 6.31
CA ILE A 132 -7.70 8.29 5.85
C ILE A 132 -8.53 9.47 5.36
N ASN A 133 -8.38 10.64 6.00
CA ASN A 133 -9.15 11.82 5.65
C ASN A 133 -8.67 12.46 4.33
N GLU A 134 -9.32 13.54 3.89
CA GLU A 134 -8.99 14.26 2.66
C GLU A 134 -7.57 14.85 2.66
N ASP A 135 -7.08 15.25 3.82
CA ASP A 135 -5.71 15.77 4.00
C ASP A 135 -4.65 14.67 4.09
N GLY A 136 -5.08 13.41 4.13
CA GLY A 136 -4.21 12.23 4.21
C GLY A 136 -3.83 11.83 5.64
N ASP A 137 -4.47 12.39 6.66
CA ASP A 137 -4.28 11.95 8.03
C ASP A 137 -5.00 10.64 8.28
N HIS A 138 -4.41 9.80 9.06
CA HIS A 138 -5.01 8.54 9.47
C HIS A 138 -5.72 8.71 10.82
N SER A 139 -6.90 8.17 10.95
CA SER A 139 -7.62 8.19 12.21
C SER A 139 -6.88 7.43 13.33
N LEU A 140 -5.97 6.51 12.98
CA LEU A 140 -5.08 5.84 13.93
C LEU A 140 -4.06 6.79 14.58
N ASP A 141 -3.70 7.89 13.92
CA ASP A 141 -2.69 8.82 14.46
C ASP A 141 -3.13 9.42 15.79
N SER A 142 -4.43 9.66 15.93
CA SER A 142 -5.00 10.17 17.19
C SER A 142 -4.91 9.18 18.36
N LEU A 143 -4.85 7.88 18.06
CA LEU A 143 -4.70 6.84 19.10
C LEU A 143 -3.28 6.82 19.67
N LEU A 144 -2.29 7.23 18.87
CA LEU A 144 -0.87 7.23 19.23
C LEU A 144 -0.44 8.48 19.97
N ASP A 145 -1.30 9.49 20.00
CA ASP A 145 -1.02 10.72 20.72
C ASP A 145 -0.96 10.48 22.23
N PRO A 146 -0.25 11.32 22.98
CA PRO A 146 -0.41 11.38 24.43
C PRO A 146 -1.86 11.67 24.80
N PRO A 147 -2.34 11.28 25.99
CA PRO A 147 -3.69 11.59 26.45
C PRO A 147 -3.96 13.09 26.35
N LYS A 148 -5.11 13.47 25.82
CA LYS A 148 -5.48 14.88 25.66
C LYS A 148 -5.67 15.57 27.02
N TYR A 149 -6.20 14.84 28.00
CA TYR A 149 -6.37 15.34 29.35
C TYR A 149 -5.72 14.40 30.35
N ILE A 150 -5.04 14.98 31.35
CA ILE A 150 -4.50 14.29 32.54
C ILE A 150 -5.20 14.90 33.77
N LYS A 151 -5.94 14.08 34.50
CA LYS A 151 -6.72 14.51 35.68
C LYS A 151 -7.59 15.76 35.40
N GLY A 152 -8.23 15.81 34.25
CA GLY A 152 -9.11 16.92 33.84
C GLY A 152 -8.38 18.17 33.29
N VAL A 153 -7.07 18.21 33.31
CA VAL A 153 -6.25 19.31 32.78
C VAL A 153 -5.72 18.95 31.40
N LEU A 154 -5.73 19.90 30.47
CA LEU A 154 -5.19 19.71 29.13
C LEU A 154 -3.69 19.36 29.20
N ASN A 155 -3.30 18.27 28.55
CA ASN A 155 -1.92 17.80 28.54
C ASN A 155 -1.04 18.68 27.64
N PRO A 156 -0.02 19.36 28.19
CA PRO A 156 0.87 20.20 27.38
C PRO A 156 1.64 19.43 26.30
N GLU A 157 1.89 18.14 26.51
CA GLU A 157 2.58 17.29 25.56
C GLU A 157 1.70 16.98 24.34
N TYR A 158 0.39 16.72 24.58
CA TYR A 158 -0.57 16.59 23.50
C TYR A 158 -0.62 17.83 22.61
N GLU A 159 -0.67 19.02 23.23
CA GLU A 159 -0.68 20.30 22.48
C GLU A 159 0.61 20.54 21.72
N ARG A 160 1.77 20.20 22.31
CA ARG A 160 3.07 20.29 21.62
C ARG A 160 3.11 19.37 20.40
N LYS A 161 2.67 18.10 20.57
CA LYS A 161 2.67 17.11 19.50
C LYS A 161 1.70 17.51 18.38
N LYS A 162 0.52 18.02 18.74
CA LYS A 162 -0.46 18.56 17.78
C LYS A 162 0.13 19.71 16.95
N LYS A 163 0.76 20.71 17.60
CA LYS A 163 1.41 21.83 16.91
C LYS A 163 2.54 21.40 15.99
N ARG A 164 3.39 20.45 16.42
CA ARG A 164 4.44 19.90 15.57
C ARG A 164 3.86 19.26 14.32
N ARG A 165 2.81 18.46 14.46
CA ARG A 165 2.12 17.81 13.31
C ARG A 165 1.53 18.84 12.36
N GLU A 166 0.91 19.91 12.84
CA GLU A 166 0.40 20.99 12.01
C GLU A 166 1.52 21.72 11.24
N LEU A 167 2.64 22.01 11.91
CA LEU A 167 3.82 22.61 11.28
C LEU A 167 4.45 21.67 10.24
N ALA A 168 4.55 20.38 10.54
CA ALA A 168 5.02 19.37 9.59
C ALA A 168 4.16 19.31 8.33
N LYS A 169 2.82 19.42 8.47
CA LYS A 169 1.91 19.49 7.33
C LYS A 169 2.13 20.74 6.47
N ILE A 170 2.33 21.89 7.10
CA ILE A 170 2.59 23.15 6.40
C ILE A 170 3.92 23.07 5.63
N ARG A 171 4.99 22.60 6.27
CA ARG A 171 6.29 22.40 5.62
C ARG A 171 6.20 21.40 4.48
N TRP A 172 5.52 20.28 4.69
CA TRP A 172 5.34 19.28 3.65
C TRP A 172 4.60 19.81 2.41
N LYS A 173 3.61 20.70 2.60
CA LYS A 173 2.94 21.37 1.48
C LYS A 173 3.86 22.36 0.75
N LEU A 174 4.85 22.95 1.44
CA LEU A 174 5.79 23.92 0.87
C LEU A 174 7.00 23.25 0.20
N ASP A 175 7.51 22.17 0.76
CA ASP A 175 8.78 21.52 0.36
C ASP A 175 8.61 20.30 -0.55
N SER A 176 7.66 20.34 -1.49
CA SER A 176 7.48 19.29 -2.52
C SER A 176 7.49 17.83 -2.00
N GLY A 177 7.03 17.58 -0.79
CA GLY A 177 6.69 16.23 -0.32
C GLY A 177 7.79 15.48 0.42
N LEU A 178 8.89 16.09 0.77
CA LEU A 178 9.87 15.48 1.67
C LEU A 178 9.41 15.66 3.11
N LYS A 179 9.11 14.56 3.80
CA LYS A 179 8.81 14.59 5.23
C LYS A 179 10.09 14.94 5.98
N ASN A 180 10.04 15.99 6.82
CA ASN A 180 11.15 16.26 7.72
C ASN A 180 11.19 15.13 8.77
N PRO A 181 12.28 14.37 8.89
CA PRO A 181 12.39 13.30 9.86
C PRO A 181 12.27 13.78 11.33
N ASP A 182 12.53 15.06 11.61
CA ASP A 182 12.40 15.64 12.96
C ASP A 182 10.94 15.78 13.45
N ASP A 183 9.95 15.52 12.59
CA ASP A 183 8.55 15.74 12.92
C ASP A 183 7.84 14.43 13.27
N ASP A 184 7.98 13.93 14.48
CA ASP A 184 7.22 12.80 15.08
C ASP A 184 7.64 11.36 14.66
N SER A 185 8.78 11.15 14.04
CA SER A 185 9.25 9.78 13.79
C SER A 185 9.92 9.21 15.03
N PHE A 186 9.55 7.98 15.37
CA PHE A 186 10.22 7.19 16.39
C PHE A 186 11.71 7.05 16.05
N ASN A 187 12.58 7.24 17.04
CA ASN A 187 14.03 7.10 16.85
C ASN A 187 14.53 5.83 17.53
N ALA A 188 15.50 5.18 16.93
CA ALA A 188 16.10 3.98 17.51
C ALA A 188 16.70 4.21 18.92
N SER A 189 17.13 5.45 19.23
CA SER A 189 17.59 5.82 20.57
C SER A 189 16.51 5.75 21.66
N GLU A 190 15.23 5.66 21.26
CA GLU A 190 14.10 5.42 22.18
C GLU A 190 13.96 3.94 22.53
N VAL A 191 14.63 3.04 21.83
CA VAL A 191 14.75 1.62 22.16
C VAL A 191 15.77 1.51 23.32
N PRO A 192 15.35 1.05 24.50
CA PRO A 192 16.19 1.18 25.71
C PRO A 192 17.42 0.27 25.71
N MET A 193 17.42 -0.79 24.91
CA MET A 193 18.49 -1.79 24.86
C MET A 193 18.47 -2.54 23.52
N PRO A 194 19.54 -3.25 23.13
CA PRO A 194 19.55 -4.14 21.99
C PRO A 194 18.38 -5.12 22.05
N THR A 195 17.58 -5.16 20.98
CA THR A 195 16.33 -5.91 20.93
C THR A 195 16.36 -6.91 19.79
N THR A 196 16.08 -8.18 20.11
CA THR A 196 15.89 -9.24 19.12
C THR A 196 14.49 -9.84 19.23
N LEU A 197 13.93 -10.21 18.09
CA LEU A 197 12.66 -10.92 18.01
C LEU A 197 12.83 -12.09 17.04
N ASP A 198 12.72 -13.33 17.53
CA ASP A 198 12.87 -14.51 16.68
C ASP A 198 11.68 -14.57 15.70
N GLU A 199 10.44 -14.40 16.19
CA GLU A 199 9.25 -14.39 15.34
C GLU A 199 8.10 -13.53 15.87
N LEU A 200 7.44 -12.79 14.96
CA LEU A 200 6.10 -12.25 15.13
C LEU A 200 5.22 -12.84 14.05
N ILE A 201 4.09 -13.44 14.45
CA ILE A 201 3.16 -14.10 13.54
C ILE A 201 1.76 -13.49 13.72
N ILE A 202 1.14 -13.09 12.61
CA ILE A 202 -0.28 -12.75 12.54
C ILE A 202 -1.02 -13.92 11.91
N LYS A 203 -1.89 -14.58 12.66
CA LYS A 203 -2.70 -15.71 12.24
C LYS A 203 -4.14 -15.25 12.03
N GLY A 204 -4.52 -15.09 10.78
CA GLY A 204 -5.82 -14.55 10.45
C GLY A 204 -5.92 -13.05 10.76
N GLY A 205 -6.40 -12.29 9.80
CA GLY A 205 -6.56 -10.87 10.02
C GLY A 205 -7.45 -10.23 8.97
N ARG A 206 -8.00 -9.09 9.34
CA ARG A 206 -8.76 -8.22 8.46
C ARG A 206 -8.36 -6.78 8.71
N VAL A 207 -8.07 -6.06 7.64
CA VAL A 207 -7.84 -4.62 7.68
C VAL A 207 -8.86 -3.95 6.78
N ALA A 208 -9.61 -2.99 7.31
CA ALA A 208 -10.58 -2.19 6.59
C ALA A 208 -10.14 -0.72 6.62
N ILE A 209 -9.95 -0.13 5.44
CA ILE A 209 -9.48 1.23 5.29
C ILE A 209 -10.50 2.01 4.49
N LYS A 210 -11.01 3.08 5.07
CA LYS A 210 -11.88 4.03 4.36
C LYS A 210 -11.05 5.21 3.86
N LEU A 211 -11.16 5.52 2.59
CA LEU A 211 -10.50 6.66 1.95
C LEU A 211 -11.53 7.78 1.76
N ASP A 212 -11.55 8.78 2.67
CA ASP A 212 -12.61 9.80 2.67
C ASP A 212 -12.57 10.69 1.40
N LYS A 213 -11.37 10.97 0.85
CA LYS A 213 -11.22 11.79 -0.37
C LYS A 213 -11.85 11.17 -1.62
N SER A 214 -11.71 9.87 -1.79
CA SER A 214 -12.27 9.14 -2.95
C SER A 214 -13.59 8.43 -2.63
N GLY A 215 -13.93 8.31 -1.36
CA GLY A 215 -15.03 7.50 -0.86
C GLY A 215 -14.79 5.99 -0.96
N ASN A 216 -13.66 5.56 -1.51
CA ASN A 216 -13.35 4.16 -1.72
C ASN A 216 -13.04 3.45 -0.39
N ASN A 217 -13.29 2.14 -0.36
CA ASN A 217 -12.91 1.28 0.74
C ASN A 217 -11.91 0.25 0.26
N VAL A 218 -10.88 0.01 1.06
CA VAL A 218 -9.86 -1.01 0.82
C VAL A 218 -9.95 -2.03 1.93
N TYR A 219 -10.10 -3.28 1.56
CA TYR A 219 -10.17 -4.41 2.48
C TYR A 219 -9.00 -5.33 2.22
N PHE A 220 -8.26 -5.64 3.28
CA PHE A 220 -7.26 -6.69 3.25
C PHE A 220 -7.72 -7.79 4.20
N SER A 221 -8.06 -8.94 3.69
CA SER A 221 -8.66 -10.05 4.43
C SER A 221 -7.81 -11.30 4.33
N LYS A 222 -8.07 -12.28 5.21
CA LYS A 222 -7.29 -13.51 5.33
C LYS A 222 -5.79 -13.22 5.53
N VAL A 223 -5.50 -12.13 6.23
CA VAL A 223 -4.13 -11.65 6.43
C VAL A 223 -3.37 -12.67 7.26
N LYS A 224 -2.28 -13.17 6.72
CA LYS A 224 -1.23 -13.87 7.45
C LYS A 224 0.04 -13.03 7.31
N GLY A 225 0.69 -12.74 8.41
CA GLY A 225 1.90 -11.94 8.42
C GLY A 225 2.96 -12.58 9.29
N SER A 226 4.21 -12.38 8.92
CA SER A 226 5.34 -12.77 9.76
C SER A 226 6.43 -11.70 9.71
N ILE A 227 7.07 -11.48 10.84
CA ILE A 227 8.36 -10.80 10.94
C ILE A 227 9.26 -11.77 11.70
N THR A 228 10.37 -12.13 11.10
CA THR A 228 11.33 -13.03 11.74
C THR A 228 12.72 -12.42 11.75
N ASP A 229 13.53 -12.89 12.67
CA ASP A 229 14.93 -12.50 12.78
C ASP A 229 15.11 -10.96 12.89
N LEU A 230 14.20 -10.29 13.61
CA LEU A 230 14.40 -8.88 13.91
C LEU A 230 15.59 -8.72 14.85
N ASP A 231 16.53 -7.93 14.41
CA ASP A 231 17.73 -7.57 15.17
C ASP A 231 17.94 -6.05 15.08
N VAL A 232 17.81 -5.36 16.20
CA VAL A 232 17.97 -3.90 16.30
C VAL A 232 18.87 -3.58 17.49
N ASP A 233 20.04 -3.02 17.20
CA ASP A 233 20.91 -2.40 18.20
C ASP A 233 20.96 -0.89 17.97
N PRO A 234 20.39 -0.08 18.88
CA PRO A 234 20.39 1.38 18.75
C PRO A 234 21.78 2.00 18.63
N GLN A 235 22.80 1.33 19.14
CA GLN A 235 24.18 1.81 19.12
C GLN A 235 24.92 1.36 17.84
N ASN A 236 24.44 0.34 17.15
CA ASN A 236 25.06 -0.21 15.94
C ASN A 236 24.06 -0.56 14.84
N LEU A 237 23.29 0.42 14.38
CA LEU A 237 22.27 0.23 13.33
C LEU A 237 22.85 -0.15 11.96
N LYS A 238 24.17 -0.07 11.77
CA LYS A 238 24.81 -0.49 10.51
C LYS A 238 24.85 -2.01 10.36
N GLU A 239 25.01 -2.72 11.47
CA GLU A 239 25.13 -4.18 11.49
C GLU A 239 23.86 -4.84 12.01
N HIS A 240 23.15 -4.17 12.93
CA HIS A 240 21.98 -4.68 13.63
C HIS A 240 20.75 -3.79 13.37
N ASN A 241 20.10 -3.96 12.23
CA ASN A 241 18.93 -3.17 11.81
C ASN A 241 18.20 -3.90 10.68
N SER A 242 17.79 -5.13 10.90
CA SER A 242 17.12 -5.91 9.87
C SER A 242 16.07 -6.86 10.42
N ALA A 243 15.10 -7.22 9.56
CA ALA A 243 14.17 -8.31 9.78
C ALA A 243 13.75 -8.93 8.44
N LEU A 244 13.26 -10.16 8.48
CA LEU A 244 12.57 -10.78 7.36
C LEU A 244 11.07 -10.51 7.50
N LEU A 245 10.42 -10.21 6.39
CA LEU A 245 8.99 -9.92 6.31
C LEU A 245 8.30 -10.96 5.43
N GLY A 246 7.21 -11.54 5.90
CA GLY A 246 6.27 -12.34 5.11
C GLY A 246 4.86 -11.77 5.23
N LEU A 247 4.11 -11.72 4.14
CA LEU A 247 2.72 -11.26 4.12
C LEU A 247 1.92 -12.04 3.07
N GLU A 248 0.74 -12.51 3.44
CA GLU A 248 -0.21 -13.17 2.54
C GLU A 248 -1.61 -12.66 2.83
N GLY A 249 -2.44 -12.50 1.80
CA GLY A 249 -3.84 -12.16 1.99
C GLY A 249 -4.54 -11.72 0.71
N ASN A 250 -5.83 -11.43 0.84
CA ASN A 250 -6.66 -10.94 -0.25
C ASN A 250 -6.92 -9.44 -0.08
N LEU A 251 -6.49 -8.65 -1.06
CA LEU A 251 -6.70 -7.20 -1.14
C LEU A 251 -7.87 -6.89 -2.07
N LYS A 252 -8.91 -6.23 -1.56
CA LYS A 252 -10.06 -5.75 -2.35
C LYS A 252 -10.14 -4.24 -2.32
N VAL A 253 -10.42 -3.64 -3.47
CA VAL A 253 -10.72 -2.23 -3.61
C VAL A 253 -12.17 -2.07 -4.03
N MET A 254 -12.97 -1.42 -3.19
CA MET A 254 -14.39 -1.15 -3.44
C MET A 254 -14.59 0.33 -3.76
N GLY A 255 -15.43 0.61 -4.75
CA GLY A 255 -15.79 1.97 -5.11
C GLY A 255 -16.66 2.67 -4.05
N SER A 256 -16.76 4.00 -4.17
CA SER A 256 -17.60 4.84 -3.31
C SER A 256 -19.09 4.59 -3.52
N GLU A 257 -19.48 4.25 -4.73
CA GLU A 257 -20.87 4.00 -5.10
C GLU A 257 -21.18 2.51 -5.02
N SER A 258 -22.17 2.15 -4.22
CA SER A 258 -22.89 0.86 -4.21
C SER A 258 -22.04 -0.41 -4.24
N ASN A 259 -20.98 -0.53 -3.45
CA ASN A 259 -20.21 -1.78 -3.31
C ASN A 259 -19.62 -2.35 -4.61
N LEU A 260 -19.38 -1.52 -5.61
CA LEU A 260 -18.72 -1.95 -6.84
C LEU A 260 -17.27 -2.36 -6.56
N GLU A 261 -16.92 -3.59 -6.85
CA GLU A 261 -15.55 -4.09 -6.75
C GLU A 261 -14.71 -3.54 -7.91
N TYR A 262 -13.67 -2.72 -7.60
CA TYR A 262 -12.74 -2.20 -8.60
C TYR A 262 -11.59 -3.16 -8.88
N ALA A 263 -11.13 -3.85 -7.86
CA ALA A 263 -10.06 -4.83 -7.98
C ALA A 263 -10.07 -5.80 -6.79
N SER A 264 -9.61 -7.01 -7.04
CA SER A 264 -9.36 -8.04 -6.03
C SER A 264 -8.07 -8.78 -6.37
N PHE A 265 -7.11 -8.77 -5.44
CA PHE A 265 -5.81 -9.40 -5.61
C PHE A 265 -5.55 -10.38 -4.49
N ASP A 266 -5.23 -11.62 -4.80
CA ASP A 266 -4.59 -12.54 -3.88
C ASP A 266 -3.09 -12.29 -3.94
N LEU A 267 -2.51 -11.91 -2.81
CA LEU A 267 -1.14 -11.40 -2.71
C LEU A 267 -0.30 -12.25 -1.75
N LYS A 268 0.95 -12.45 -2.12
CA LYS A 268 1.99 -12.95 -1.23
C LYS A 268 3.23 -12.05 -1.37
N ALA A 269 3.82 -11.65 -0.26
CA ALA A 269 5.04 -10.86 -0.26
C ALA A 269 6.05 -11.46 0.73
N ASP A 270 7.29 -11.55 0.29
CA ASP A 270 8.43 -11.96 1.12
C ASP A 270 9.55 -10.93 0.90
N GLY A 271 10.20 -10.49 1.98
CA GLY A 271 11.19 -9.42 1.83
C GLY A 271 12.09 -9.23 3.05
N ILE A 272 13.04 -8.32 2.89
CA ILE A 272 13.94 -7.87 3.94
C ILE A 272 13.63 -6.41 4.23
N ILE A 273 13.48 -6.07 5.50
CA ILE A 273 13.22 -4.71 5.95
C ILE A 273 14.37 -4.24 6.86
N GLN A 274 14.80 -3.01 6.65
CA GLN A 274 15.63 -2.25 7.59
C GLN A 274 14.76 -1.17 8.21
N PRO A 275 14.33 -1.30 9.48
CA PRO A 275 13.35 -0.40 10.08
C PRO A 275 13.82 1.05 10.20
N PHE A 276 15.09 1.23 10.55
CA PHE A 276 15.65 2.54 10.87
C PHE A 276 16.66 2.99 9.81
N GLU A 277 16.76 4.29 9.63
CA GLU A 277 17.87 4.89 8.87
C GLU A 277 19.14 4.84 9.71
N ALA A 278 20.17 4.12 9.23
CA ALA A 278 21.38 3.86 9.99
C ALA A 278 22.19 5.14 10.32
N SER A 279 22.01 6.22 9.57
CA SER A 279 22.72 7.49 9.77
C SER A 279 22.08 8.40 10.82
N SER A 280 20.77 8.41 10.91
CA SER A 280 20.00 9.31 11.78
C SER A 280 19.30 8.61 12.94
N GLY A 281 19.13 7.29 12.83
CA GLY A 281 18.36 6.50 13.77
C GLY A 281 16.84 6.67 13.65
N PHE A 282 16.34 7.49 12.73
CA PHE A 282 14.90 7.66 12.56
C PHE A 282 14.24 6.45 11.90
N LEU A 283 13.00 6.19 12.30
CA LEU A 283 12.16 5.17 11.68
C LEU A 283 11.84 5.57 10.23
N ASN A 284 12.61 5.03 9.30
CA ASN A 284 12.46 5.24 7.87
C ASN A 284 12.77 3.92 7.15
N PRO A 285 11.78 3.02 7.05
CA PRO A 285 12.02 1.67 6.57
C PRO A 285 12.49 1.64 5.12
N ASP A 286 13.58 0.90 4.91
CA ASP A 286 14.07 0.47 3.60
C ASP A 286 13.64 -1.00 3.42
N LEU A 287 12.83 -1.29 2.41
CA LEU A 287 12.26 -2.61 2.15
C LEU A 287 12.58 -3.05 0.73
N ILE A 288 13.11 -4.24 0.60
CA ILE A 288 13.20 -4.96 -0.68
C ILE A 288 12.33 -6.19 -0.55
N THR A 289 11.35 -6.33 -1.44
CA THR A 289 10.37 -7.41 -1.37
C THR A 289 10.09 -8.02 -2.73
N SER A 290 9.87 -9.33 -2.74
CA SER A 290 9.20 -10.04 -3.81
C SER A 290 7.71 -10.04 -3.52
N LEU A 291 6.90 -9.42 -4.37
CA LEU A 291 5.44 -9.42 -4.31
C LEU A 291 4.90 -10.33 -5.40
N THR A 292 4.17 -11.37 -5.04
CA THR A 292 3.46 -12.23 -5.97
C THR A 292 1.99 -11.85 -6.01
N VAL A 293 1.49 -11.53 -7.20
CA VAL A 293 0.06 -11.44 -7.51
C VAL A 293 -0.36 -12.79 -8.06
N MET A 294 -1.33 -13.44 -7.42
CA MET A 294 -1.73 -14.80 -7.76
C MET A 294 -2.69 -14.82 -8.94
N GLU A 295 -2.70 -15.95 -9.65
CA GLU A 295 -3.67 -16.28 -10.68
C GLU A 295 -5.10 -16.03 -10.22
N GLY A 296 -5.96 -15.55 -11.12
CA GLY A 296 -7.35 -15.24 -10.81
C GLY A 296 -7.59 -13.90 -10.14
N SER A 297 -6.53 -13.16 -9.79
CA SER A 297 -6.62 -11.77 -9.36
C SER A 297 -7.29 -10.91 -10.44
N LYS A 298 -8.16 -9.97 -10.03
CA LYS A 298 -9.06 -9.25 -10.94
C LYS A 298 -8.88 -7.74 -10.86
N ILE A 299 -8.95 -7.10 -12.01
CA ILE A 299 -9.08 -5.65 -12.15
C ILE A 299 -10.35 -5.38 -12.94
N VAL A 300 -11.33 -4.70 -12.35
CA VAL A 300 -12.60 -4.38 -12.99
C VAL A 300 -12.57 -2.97 -13.56
N SER A 301 -12.11 -1.99 -12.78
CA SER A 301 -12.11 -0.58 -13.19
C SER A 301 -11.11 0.25 -12.40
N LEU A 302 -9.82 0.10 -12.67
CA LEU A 302 -8.82 1.02 -12.10
C LEU A 302 -8.74 2.31 -12.94
N PRO A 303 -8.52 3.50 -12.33
CA PRO A 303 -8.42 4.76 -13.06
C PRO A 303 -7.39 4.76 -14.20
N ILE A 304 -6.26 4.09 -14.02
CA ILE A 304 -5.23 3.94 -15.06
C ILE A 304 -5.75 3.07 -16.21
N ALA A 305 -6.39 1.94 -15.92
CA ALA A 305 -6.93 1.04 -16.94
C ALA A 305 -8.06 1.72 -17.72
N THR A 306 -8.99 2.40 -17.05
CA THR A 306 -10.08 3.17 -17.68
C THR A 306 -9.53 4.27 -18.59
N ARG A 307 -8.49 5.00 -18.17
CA ARG A 307 -7.85 6.04 -18.99
C ARG A 307 -7.10 5.46 -20.17
N LEU A 308 -6.45 4.33 -20.00
CA LEU A 308 -5.81 3.63 -21.12
C LEU A 308 -6.86 3.19 -22.15
N ALA A 309 -7.93 2.53 -21.72
CA ALA A 309 -9.03 2.11 -22.58
C ALA A 309 -9.61 3.31 -23.37
N SER A 310 -9.96 4.42 -22.70
CA SER A 310 -10.49 5.62 -23.38
C SER A 310 -9.49 6.26 -24.35
N THR A 311 -8.19 6.10 -24.13
CA THR A 311 -7.16 6.55 -25.06
C THR A 311 -7.09 5.65 -26.29
N LEU A 312 -7.29 4.35 -26.12
CA LEU A 312 -7.30 3.36 -27.19
C LEU A 312 -8.56 3.44 -28.04
N GLU A 313 -9.73 3.76 -27.46
CA GLU A 313 -10.99 4.03 -28.18
C GLU A 313 -10.84 5.12 -29.24
N GLN A 314 -9.94 6.11 -29.02
CA GLN A 314 -9.66 7.14 -30.03
C GLN A 314 -9.07 6.57 -31.33
N LEU A 315 -8.51 5.36 -31.28
CA LEU A 315 -7.97 4.66 -32.45
C LEU A 315 -9.06 3.93 -33.25
N GLU A 316 -10.22 3.68 -32.68
CA GLU A 316 -11.34 3.01 -33.38
C GLU A 316 -11.74 3.79 -34.65
N SER A 317 -11.61 5.11 -34.61
CA SER A 317 -11.88 5.96 -35.76
C SER A 317 -10.92 5.73 -36.95
N THR A 318 -9.85 4.95 -36.76
CA THR A 318 -8.89 4.53 -37.79
C THR A 318 -9.13 3.10 -38.30
N GLY A 319 -10.17 2.44 -37.81
CA GLY A 319 -10.42 1.03 -38.08
C GLY A 319 -9.70 0.08 -37.12
N LEU A 320 -8.91 0.60 -36.19
CA LEU A 320 -8.29 -0.13 -35.09
C LEU A 320 -9.32 -0.34 -33.98
N ASP A 321 -10.11 -1.38 -34.07
CA ASP A 321 -11.01 -1.78 -33.00
C ASP A 321 -10.22 -2.52 -31.90
N LEU A 322 -9.80 -1.75 -30.88
CA LEU A 322 -9.16 -2.25 -29.66
C LEU A 322 -10.12 -2.32 -28.47
N SER A 323 -11.43 -2.20 -28.72
CA SER A 323 -12.51 -2.32 -27.71
C SER A 323 -12.57 -3.70 -27.04
N VAL A 324 -11.66 -4.59 -27.40
CA VAL A 324 -11.54 -5.96 -26.87
C VAL A 324 -10.85 -6.00 -25.49
N ILE A 325 -10.50 -4.86 -24.90
CA ILE A 325 -10.12 -4.84 -23.48
C ILE A 325 -11.44 -4.96 -22.70
N ASP A 326 -11.82 -6.20 -22.41
CA ASP A 326 -12.97 -6.50 -21.57
C ASP A 326 -12.90 -5.69 -20.28
N ASP A 327 -14.04 -5.26 -19.78
CA ASP A 327 -14.17 -4.52 -18.52
C ASP A 327 -13.56 -5.28 -17.32
N LEU A 328 -13.38 -6.59 -17.46
CA LEU A 328 -12.78 -7.47 -16.47
C LEU A 328 -11.42 -7.99 -16.94
N LEU A 329 -10.36 -7.54 -16.29
CA LEU A 329 -9.00 -8.03 -16.49
C LEU A 329 -8.68 -9.06 -15.41
N VAL A 330 -8.33 -10.28 -15.81
CA VAL A 330 -7.97 -11.39 -14.91
C VAL A 330 -6.51 -11.78 -15.12
N VAL A 331 -5.76 -11.90 -14.03
CA VAL A 331 -4.37 -12.36 -14.06
C VAL A 331 -4.32 -13.84 -14.39
N ASP A 332 -3.60 -14.20 -15.46
CA ASP A 332 -3.62 -15.55 -16.01
C ASP A 332 -2.73 -16.54 -15.24
N ASN A 333 -1.67 -16.05 -14.61
CA ASN A 333 -0.73 -16.87 -13.84
C ASN A 333 -0.18 -16.08 -12.66
N ASP A 334 0.34 -16.78 -11.66
CA ASP A 334 1.12 -16.17 -10.59
C ASP A 334 2.24 -15.34 -11.17
N THR A 335 2.32 -14.10 -10.76
CA THR A 335 3.33 -13.17 -11.25
C THR A 335 4.06 -12.53 -10.07
N THR A 336 5.36 -12.72 -10.03
CA THR A 336 6.22 -12.21 -8.95
C THR A 336 6.97 -10.97 -9.40
N PHE A 337 6.99 -9.96 -8.55
CA PHE A 337 7.60 -8.65 -8.77
C PHE A 337 8.66 -8.37 -7.73
N SER A 338 9.80 -7.80 -8.15
CA SER A 338 10.79 -7.24 -7.23
C SER A 338 10.52 -5.75 -7.05
N LEU A 339 10.14 -5.38 -5.84
CA LEU A 339 9.83 -4.01 -5.45
C LEU A 339 10.79 -3.52 -4.37
N GLY A 340 11.19 -2.26 -4.47
CA GLY A 340 11.92 -1.55 -3.43
C GLY A 340 11.08 -0.41 -2.87
N LEU A 341 11.03 -0.26 -1.55
CA LEU A 341 10.47 0.90 -0.88
C LEU A 341 11.57 1.61 -0.10
N ARG A 342 11.81 2.86 -0.47
CA ARG A 342 12.76 3.72 0.24
C ARG A 342 12.27 5.17 0.22
N ASN A 343 12.34 5.86 1.34
CA ASN A 343 11.89 7.26 1.44
C ASN A 343 10.46 7.45 0.91
N TYR A 344 9.55 6.54 1.27
CA TYR A 344 8.16 6.52 0.81
C TYR A 344 7.97 6.32 -0.70
N ILE A 345 9.03 6.03 -1.46
CA ILE A 345 8.96 5.76 -2.89
C ILE A 345 9.03 4.26 -3.13
N LEU A 346 7.92 3.70 -3.60
CA LEU A 346 7.85 2.32 -4.09
C LEU A 346 8.32 2.31 -5.54
N ARG A 347 9.30 1.47 -5.86
CA ARG A 347 9.91 1.36 -7.20
C ARG A 347 9.93 -0.06 -7.69
N ALA A 348 9.72 -0.21 -9.00
CA ALA A 348 10.06 -1.44 -9.69
C ALA A 348 11.58 -1.58 -9.80
N VAL A 349 12.14 -2.66 -9.26
CA VAL A 349 13.58 -2.95 -9.28
C VAL A 349 14.00 -3.50 -10.64
N GLU A 350 13.10 -4.23 -11.29
CA GLU A 350 13.26 -4.85 -12.61
C GLU A 350 11.97 -4.71 -13.42
N PRO A 351 11.97 -4.96 -14.74
CA PRO A 351 10.75 -5.00 -15.52
C PRO A 351 9.80 -6.10 -15.04
N LEU A 352 8.51 -5.76 -14.89
CA LEU A 352 7.49 -6.62 -14.30
C LEU A 352 6.49 -7.06 -15.37
N PRO A 353 6.63 -8.25 -15.97
CA PRO A 353 5.66 -8.77 -16.93
C PRO A 353 4.45 -9.37 -16.21
N VAL A 354 3.24 -8.96 -16.59
CA VAL A 354 1.97 -9.52 -16.12
C VAL A 354 1.19 -10.03 -17.33
N LEU A 355 0.70 -11.26 -17.28
CA LEU A 355 -0.25 -11.80 -18.25
C LEU A 355 -1.69 -11.60 -17.73
N ILE A 356 -2.51 -10.95 -18.54
CA ILE A 356 -3.88 -10.60 -18.21
C ILE A 356 -4.78 -10.88 -19.43
N ASN A 357 -5.70 -11.82 -19.32
CA ASN A 357 -6.59 -12.25 -20.40
C ASN A 357 -5.79 -12.57 -21.70
N GLY A 358 -4.68 -13.26 -21.59
CA GLY A 358 -3.79 -13.58 -22.73
C GLY A 358 -3.02 -12.39 -23.30
N ASN A 359 -3.17 -11.19 -22.75
CA ASN A 359 -2.38 -10.00 -23.10
C ASN A 359 -1.22 -9.81 -22.11
N GLN A 360 -0.16 -9.18 -22.53
CA GLN A 360 0.99 -8.90 -21.66
C GLN A 360 1.09 -7.41 -21.33
N ILE A 361 1.12 -7.10 -20.05
CA ILE A 361 1.52 -5.78 -19.54
C ILE A 361 2.92 -5.91 -18.98
N ILE A 362 3.84 -5.03 -19.41
CA ILE A 362 5.17 -4.93 -18.81
C ILE A 362 5.26 -3.57 -18.14
N LEU A 363 5.44 -3.57 -16.81
CA LEU A 363 5.82 -2.39 -16.07
C LEU A 363 7.34 -2.26 -16.14
N GLU A 364 7.82 -1.16 -16.66
CA GLU A 364 9.26 -0.97 -16.88
C GLU A 364 10.00 -0.62 -15.57
N LYS A 365 11.25 -1.01 -15.50
CA LYS A 365 12.18 -0.60 -14.45
C LYS A 365 12.14 0.93 -14.28
N ASN A 366 12.28 1.40 -13.04
CA ASN A 366 12.19 2.81 -12.65
C ASN A 366 10.76 3.39 -12.66
N SER A 367 9.74 2.60 -12.92
CA SER A 367 8.39 2.99 -12.54
C SER A 367 8.32 3.15 -11.02
N TRP A 368 7.69 4.24 -10.57
CA TRP A 368 7.62 4.53 -9.15
C TRP A 368 6.28 5.13 -8.75
N LEU A 369 5.96 4.94 -7.48
CA LEU A 369 4.82 5.52 -6.79
C LEU A 369 5.31 6.13 -5.48
N ASN A 370 5.09 7.43 -5.30
CA ASN A 370 5.33 8.09 -4.03
C ASN A 370 4.12 7.90 -3.12
N THR A 371 4.29 7.09 -2.07
CA THR A 371 3.21 6.76 -1.13
C THR A 371 2.88 7.92 -0.18
N ALA A 372 3.68 8.98 -0.16
CA ALA A 372 3.46 10.15 0.68
C ALA A 372 2.52 11.18 0.03
N ASN A 373 2.58 11.38 -1.30
CA ASN A 373 1.81 12.41 -2.00
C ASN A 373 0.95 11.90 -3.16
N ASP A 374 0.92 10.56 -3.39
CA ASP A 374 0.21 9.88 -4.48
C ASP A 374 0.70 10.23 -5.89
N GLU A 375 1.83 10.89 -6.03
CA GLU A 375 2.44 11.09 -7.33
C GLU A 375 3.06 9.79 -7.83
N HIS A 376 2.98 9.59 -9.13
CA HIS A 376 3.56 8.42 -9.76
C HIS A 376 4.16 8.75 -11.11
N LEU A 377 5.10 7.91 -11.51
CA LEU A 377 5.57 7.77 -12.87
C LEU A 377 5.62 6.29 -13.20
N ILE A 378 4.72 5.85 -14.06
CA ILE A 378 4.63 4.48 -14.52
C ILE A 378 4.94 4.45 -16.00
N ASN A 379 6.06 3.84 -16.36
CA ASN A 379 6.40 3.51 -17.73
C ASN A 379 6.00 2.06 -17.98
N ALA A 380 5.12 1.82 -18.92
CA ALA A 380 4.64 0.48 -19.19
C ALA A 380 4.37 0.27 -20.67
N SER A 381 4.24 -1.00 -21.05
CA SER A 381 3.82 -1.38 -22.37
C SER A 381 2.71 -2.43 -22.30
N PHE A 382 1.76 -2.33 -23.20
CA PHE A 382 0.68 -3.29 -23.36
C PHE A 382 0.87 -4.03 -24.69
N THR A 383 0.99 -5.34 -24.64
CA THR A 383 1.11 -6.19 -25.83
C THR A 383 -0.10 -7.10 -25.93
N PHE A 384 -0.88 -6.93 -26.97
CA PHE A 384 -2.08 -7.73 -27.21
C PHE A 384 -1.73 -9.16 -27.59
N SER A 385 -2.65 -10.10 -27.31
CA SER A 385 -2.55 -11.49 -27.75
C SER A 385 -2.51 -11.61 -29.28
N ASP A 386 -2.01 -12.72 -29.80
CA ASP A 386 -1.99 -12.99 -31.24
C ASP A 386 -3.40 -12.88 -31.85
N LYS A 387 -4.40 -13.48 -31.19
CA LYS A 387 -5.81 -13.47 -31.62
C LYS A 387 -6.37 -12.06 -31.75
N ILE A 388 -6.11 -11.19 -30.75
CA ILE A 388 -6.61 -9.80 -30.76
C ILE A 388 -5.87 -9.01 -31.84
N SER A 389 -4.55 -9.14 -31.90
CA SER A 389 -3.73 -8.43 -32.87
C SER A 389 -4.14 -8.78 -34.31
N GLN A 390 -4.31 -10.06 -34.63
CA GLN A 390 -4.75 -10.50 -35.96
C GLN A 390 -6.15 -9.97 -36.30
N LYS A 391 -7.12 -10.07 -35.39
CA LYS A 391 -8.46 -9.54 -35.59
C LYS A 391 -8.47 -8.03 -35.84
N ALA A 392 -7.63 -7.28 -35.12
CA ALA A 392 -7.50 -5.84 -35.33
C ALA A 392 -6.88 -5.52 -36.71
N PHE A 393 -5.86 -6.27 -37.12
CA PHE A 393 -5.26 -6.12 -38.45
C PHE A 393 -6.27 -6.42 -39.58
N GLU A 394 -7.04 -7.51 -39.45
CA GLU A 394 -8.08 -7.89 -40.43
C GLU A 394 -9.16 -6.81 -40.53
N LYS A 395 -9.71 -6.36 -39.42
CA LYS A 395 -10.75 -5.31 -39.41
C LYS A 395 -10.25 -3.98 -39.98
N SER A 396 -9.03 -3.58 -39.65
CA SER A 396 -8.44 -2.37 -40.22
C SER A 396 -8.23 -2.49 -41.72
N TYR A 397 -7.75 -3.64 -42.17
CA TYR A 397 -7.61 -3.90 -43.60
C TYR A 397 -8.97 -3.88 -44.32
N GLU A 398 -10.00 -4.48 -43.77
CA GLU A 398 -11.34 -4.44 -44.34
C GLU A 398 -11.86 -3.00 -44.42
N TYR A 399 -11.79 -2.24 -43.32
CA TYR A 399 -12.19 -0.85 -43.25
C TYR A 399 -11.49 0.04 -44.29
N LEU A 400 -10.19 -0.16 -44.47
CA LEU A 400 -9.40 0.58 -45.46
C LEU A 400 -9.72 0.11 -46.89
N SER A 401 -9.89 -1.21 -47.15
CA SER A 401 -10.16 -1.75 -48.46
C SER A 401 -11.45 -1.26 -49.09
N GLU A 402 -12.48 -1.03 -48.28
CA GLU A 402 -13.78 -0.45 -48.69
C GLU A 402 -13.64 1.02 -49.15
N ARG A 403 -12.62 1.75 -48.65
CA ARG A 403 -12.45 3.19 -48.87
C ARG A 403 -11.42 3.55 -49.88
N VAL A 404 -10.33 2.81 -49.91
CA VAL A 404 -9.16 3.16 -50.76
C VAL A 404 -8.78 2.05 -51.74
N GLY A 405 -9.49 0.94 -51.75
CA GLY A 405 -9.22 -0.23 -52.59
C GLY A 405 -8.13 -1.15 -52.02
N LYS A 406 -8.20 -2.42 -52.37
CA LYS A 406 -7.42 -3.49 -51.73
C LYS A 406 -5.88 -3.31 -51.83
N GLY A 407 -5.38 -2.81 -52.92
CA GLY A 407 -3.92 -2.61 -53.11
C GLY A 407 -3.35 -1.51 -52.23
N VAL A 408 -4.06 -0.38 -52.12
CA VAL A 408 -3.65 0.75 -51.27
C VAL A 408 -3.89 0.40 -49.81
N ALA A 409 -4.98 -0.31 -49.50
CA ALA A 409 -5.30 -0.73 -48.15
C ALA A 409 -4.22 -1.59 -47.49
N SER A 410 -3.58 -2.48 -48.27
CA SER A 410 -2.49 -3.32 -47.73
C SER A 410 -1.29 -2.48 -47.29
N ALA A 411 -0.82 -1.57 -48.17
CA ALA A 411 0.31 -0.69 -47.86
C ALA A 411 0.04 0.28 -46.72
N VAL A 412 -1.18 0.87 -46.70
CA VAL A 412 -1.60 1.76 -45.62
C VAL A 412 -1.71 1.03 -44.29
N SER A 413 -2.29 -0.17 -44.28
CA SER A 413 -2.40 -1.01 -43.07
C SER A 413 -1.01 -1.36 -42.53
N GLU A 414 -0.07 -1.76 -43.36
CA GLU A 414 1.29 -2.06 -42.94
C GLU A 414 1.99 -0.84 -42.33
N LEU A 415 1.89 0.32 -42.95
CA LEU A 415 2.47 1.56 -42.42
C LEU A 415 1.83 1.99 -41.12
N LEU A 416 0.51 1.83 -41.00
CA LEU A 416 -0.26 2.13 -39.78
C LEU A 416 0.20 1.31 -38.58
N PHE A 417 0.43 0.03 -38.82
CA PHE A 417 0.76 -0.89 -37.75
C PHE A 417 2.25 -0.95 -37.42
N THR A 418 3.13 -0.51 -38.31
CA THR A 418 4.57 -0.54 -38.07
C THR A 418 4.98 0.11 -36.73
N PRO A 419 4.50 1.33 -36.36
CA PRO A 419 4.90 1.98 -35.13
C PRO A 419 4.37 1.30 -33.87
N VAL A 420 3.29 0.51 -34.00
CA VAL A 420 2.58 -0.14 -32.89
C VAL A 420 2.68 -1.66 -32.93
N THR A 421 3.60 -2.21 -33.73
CA THR A 421 3.79 -3.65 -33.85
C THR A 421 5.16 -4.08 -33.39
N LYS A 422 5.22 -5.10 -32.53
CA LYS A 422 6.44 -5.75 -32.08
C LYS A 422 6.27 -7.26 -32.19
N LYS A 423 7.12 -7.90 -32.98
CA LYS A 423 7.07 -9.36 -33.24
C LYS A 423 5.68 -9.84 -33.72
N GLY A 424 5.04 -9.08 -34.61
CA GLY A 424 3.74 -9.43 -35.19
C GLY A 424 2.52 -9.19 -34.29
N LYS A 425 2.72 -8.62 -33.11
CA LYS A 425 1.64 -8.30 -32.16
C LYS A 425 1.51 -6.80 -31.97
N ILE A 426 0.32 -6.31 -31.75
CA ILE A 426 0.10 -4.92 -31.36
C ILE A 426 0.74 -4.69 -29.99
N HIS A 427 1.63 -3.69 -29.94
CA HIS A 427 2.42 -3.33 -28.77
C HIS A 427 2.38 -1.81 -28.57
N ILE A 428 1.79 -1.36 -27.48
CA ILE A 428 1.58 0.05 -27.19
C ILE A 428 2.32 0.42 -25.90
N PRO A 429 3.48 1.09 -26.00
CA PRO A 429 4.12 1.67 -24.84
C PRO A 429 3.37 2.92 -24.41
N PHE A 430 3.25 3.12 -23.08
CA PHE A 430 2.59 4.29 -22.51
C PHE A 430 3.26 4.75 -21.22
N VAL A 431 3.03 6.01 -20.90
CA VAL A 431 3.46 6.62 -19.64
C VAL A 431 2.24 7.12 -18.89
N SER A 432 2.13 6.75 -17.62
CA SER A 432 1.18 7.31 -16.68
C SER A 432 1.90 8.13 -15.64
N SER A 433 1.43 9.34 -15.38
CA SER A 433 2.11 10.25 -14.44
C SER A 433 1.12 11.17 -13.70
N GLY A 434 1.60 11.79 -12.64
CA GLY A 434 0.85 12.73 -11.80
C GLY A 434 0.13 12.07 -10.64
N ASP A 435 -1.01 12.61 -10.23
CA ASP A 435 -1.84 12.07 -9.13
C ASP A 435 -2.44 10.72 -9.54
N PHE A 436 -2.26 9.70 -8.72
CA PHE A 436 -2.73 8.34 -9.01
C PHE A 436 -4.26 8.24 -9.14
N ASN A 437 -5.01 9.12 -8.52
CA ASN A 437 -6.47 9.17 -8.65
C ASN A 437 -6.93 9.86 -9.94
N ARG A 438 -6.06 10.69 -10.53
CA ARG A 438 -6.31 11.41 -11.79
C ARG A 438 -5.10 11.30 -12.71
N PRO A 439 -4.78 10.08 -13.14
CA PRO A 439 -3.58 9.83 -13.92
C PRO A 439 -3.66 10.51 -15.29
N LYS A 440 -2.52 11.03 -15.72
CA LYS A 440 -2.31 11.49 -17.10
C LYS A 440 -1.66 10.33 -17.86
N VAL A 441 -2.46 9.58 -18.60
CA VAL A 441 -1.98 8.46 -19.42
C VAL A 441 -1.73 8.95 -20.84
N ARG A 442 -0.53 8.72 -21.36
CA ARG A 442 -0.14 9.08 -22.73
C ARG A 442 0.52 7.90 -23.39
N PRO A 443 0.07 7.48 -24.59
CA PRO A 443 0.84 6.56 -25.41
C PRO A 443 2.18 7.23 -25.77
N SER A 444 3.24 6.44 -25.82
CA SER A 444 4.55 6.93 -26.27
C SER A 444 4.65 7.04 -27.79
N VAL A 445 3.61 6.61 -28.51
CA VAL A 445 3.47 6.74 -29.96
C VAL A 445 2.43 7.81 -30.24
N GLU A 446 2.69 8.73 -31.18
CA GLU A 446 1.76 9.79 -31.59
C GLU A 446 0.61 9.21 -32.43
N LEU A 447 -0.26 8.46 -31.76
CA LEU A 447 -1.36 7.72 -32.38
C LEU A 447 -2.41 8.69 -32.99
N LYS A 448 -2.58 9.85 -32.40
CA LYS A 448 -3.54 10.86 -32.88
C LYS A 448 -3.13 11.44 -34.21
N ASP A 449 -1.86 11.79 -34.38
CA ASP A 449 -1.36 12.38 -35.63
C ASP A 449 -1.43 11.37 -36.77
N LEU A 450 -1.23 10.08 -36.46
CA LEU A 450 -1.39 8.99 -37.39
C LEU A 450 -2.86 8.82 -37.81
N ALA A 451 -3.78 8.87 -36.85
CA ALA A 451 -5.21 8.79 -37.09
C ALA A 451 -5.73 9.96 -37.95
N ASP A 452 -5.27 11.17 -37.64
CA ASP A 452 -5.69 12.39 -38.37
C ASP A 452 -5.09 12.40 -39.80
N ALA A 453 -3.86 11.96 -39.98
CA ALA A 453 -3.24 11.82 -41.31
C ALA A 453 -4.03 10.83 -42.21
N ILE A 454 -4.48 9.71 -41.64
CA ILE A 454 -5.29 8.74 -42.38
C ILE A 454 -6.68 9.31 -42.76
N LYS A 455 -7.37 9.96 -41.81
CA LYS A 455 -8.67 10.59 -42.08
C LYS A 455 -8.60 11.65 -43.16
N GLU A 456 -7.57 12.50 -43.13
CA GLU A 456 -7.36 13.52 -44.17
C GLU A 456 -7.00 12.93 -45.51
N GLY A 457 -6.13 11.92 -45.53
CA GLY A 457 -5.73 11.24 -46.75
C GLY A 457 -6.88 10.49 -47.42
N ILE A 458 -7.72 9.79 -46.67
CA ILE A 458 -8.94 9.14 -47.19
C ILE A 458 -9.88 10.15 -47.84
N LYS A 459 -9.97 11.39 -47.31
CA LYS A 459 -10.86 12.44 -47.83
C LYS A 459 -10.31 13.11 -49.09
N LYS A 460 -9.02 13.28 -49.24
CA LYS A 460 -8.38 14.08 -50.29
C LYS A 460 -7.87 13.27 -51.49
N ASP A 461 -7.07 12.28 -51.25
CA ASP A 461 -6.50 11.38 -52.24
C ASP A 461 -5.86 10.19 -51.54
N PRO A 462 -6.31 8.95 -51.83
CA PRO A 462 -5.73 7.74 -51.25
C PRO A 462 -4.22 7.58 -51.42
N LEU A 463 -3.63 8.09 -52.51
CA LEU A 463 -2.19 8.05 -52.74
C LEU A 463 -1.42 9.08 -51.90
N SER A 464 -2.05 10.15 -51.49
CA SER A 464 -1.44 11.17 -50.59
C SER A 464 -1.20 10.63 -49.18
N ILE A 465 -1.95 9.60 -48.73
CA ILE A 465 -1.72 8.90 -47.46
C ILE A 465 -0.32 8.26 -47.47
N LEU A 466 0.00 7.52 -48.53
CA LEU A 466 1.29 6.83 -48.67
C LEU A 466 2.43 7.85 -48.64
N LYS A 467 2.30 8.97 -49.36
CA LYS A 467 3.32 10.02 -49.40
C LYS A 467 3.50 10.71 -48.03
N GLY A 468 2.44 11.07 -47.35
CA GLY A 468 2.50 11.72 -46.04
C GLY A 468 2.97 10.82 -44.89
N LEU A 469 2.86 9.48 -45.02
CA LEU A 469 3.40 8.50 -44.11
C LEU A 469 4.86 8.12 -44.36
N LEU A 470 5.32 8.22 -45.63
CA LEU A 470 6.71 7.96 -46.02
C LEU A 470 7.64 9.16 -45.72
N ASP A 471 7.09 10.36 -45.62
CA ASP A 471 7.83 11.60 -45.34
C ASP A 471 8.02 11.84 -43.82
N ARG A 472 7.53 10.94 -42.94
CA ARG A 472 7.72 10.93 -41.49
C ARG A 472 8.66 9.83 -41.04
#